data_98e4e169f8ffc0470cab4bad98f390b3
#
_entry.id   98e4e169f8ffc0470cab4bad98f390b3
#
_cell.length_a   1.000
_cell.length_b   1.000
_cell.length_c   1.000
_cell.angle_alpha   90.00
_cell.angle_beta   90.00
_cell.angle_gamma   90.00
#
_symmetry.space_group_name_H-M   'P 1'
#
loop_
_entity.id
_entity.type
_entity.pdbx_description
1 polymer ?
#
loop_
_entity_poly.entity_id
_entity_poly.type
_entity_poly.pdbx_seq_one_letter_code
_entity_poly.pdbx_strand_id
1 'polypeptide(L)'
;VTLDASRTVHQNAQRYFGEARSQKNKAKGALEALEKTERSKKTADKKAAREAASGKLKSRKRARKFWFEKYRWAILSGGHLIIGGKDAKGNDVLVRKHLSTSDLYFHADLHGAPSCSLKLRDGLVPSDSQEGLIPKGVASMQISQTLGEGLDDARELDDSVISEAAQMAVCWSRAWGSGGAAATAFHARSSQVSKTTETGDSLARGSFVVRGERSWHKDVPLEVAIGLAVVN
;
A
#
# COMPACT_ATOMS: atom_id res chain seq x y z
N VAL A 1 60.87 -6.41 14.00
CA VAL A 1 60.47 -6.95 12.68
C VAL A 1 60.73 -8.45 12.74
N THR A 2 59.69 -9.26 12.52
CA THR A 2 59.79 -10.73 12.56
C THR A 2 60.00 -11.23 11.11
N LEU A 3 61.14 -11.85 10.84
CA LEU A 3 61.46 -12.40 9.52
C LEU A 3 61.11 -13.90 9.49
N ASP A 4 60.57 -14.33 8.37
CA ASP A 4 60.32 -15.75 8.11
C ASP A 4 61.62 -16.34 7.52
N ALA A 5 62.25 -17.26 8.28
CA ALA A 5 63.51 -17.87 7.91
C ALA A 5 63.40 -18.80 6.69
N SER A 6 62.20 -19.23 6.32
CA SER A 6 61.96 -20.02 5.12
C SER A 6 61.87 -19.20 3.84
N ARG A 7 61.89 -17.89 3.95
CA ARG A 7 61.76 -16.94 2.83
C ARG A 7 63.07 -16.17 2.59
N THR A 8 63.26 -15.78 1.36
CA THR A 8 64.39 -14.89 1.03
C THR A 8 64.17 -13.50 1.64
N VAL A 9 65.26 -12.75 1.79
CA VAL A 9 65.21 -11.36 2.26
C VAL A 9 64.24 -10.51 1.40
N HIS A 10 64.28 -10.72 0.11
CA HIS A 10 63.40 -10.02 -0.84
C HIS A 10 61.91 -10.35 -0.60
N GLN A 11 61.58 -11.60 -0.41
CA GLN A 11 60.24 -12.03 -0.14
C GLN A 11 59.70 -11.50 1.21
N ASN A 12 60.52 -11.45 2.23
CA ASN A 12 60.17 -10.83 3.51
C ASN A 12 59.91 -9.31 3.34
N ALA A 13 60.77 -8.61 2.59
CA ALA A 13 60.60 -7.21 2.31
C ALA A 13 59.29 -6.93 1.53
N GLN A 14 59.01 -7.71 0.48
CA GLN A 14 57.75 -7.57 -0.27
C GLN A 14 56.51 -7.75 0.60
N ARG A 15 56.56 -8.69 1.55
CA ARG A 15 55.44 -8.89 2.50
C ARG A 15 55.19 -7.62 3.33
N TYR A 16 56.21 -7.06 3.93
CA TYR A 16 56.10 -5.86 4.74
C TYR A 16 55.67 -4.62 3.94
N PHE A 17 56.17 -4.44 2.74
CA PHE A 17 55.71 -3.37 1.86
C PHE A 17 54.25 -3.57 1.43
N GLY A 18 53.82 -4.80 1.17
CA GLY A 18 52.43 -5.14 0.86
C GLY A 18 51.49 -4.85 2.04
N GLU A 19 51.90 -5.26 3.23
CA GLU A 19 51.13 -4.98 4.46
C GLU A 19 51.03 -3.47 4.73
N ALA A 20 52.14 -2.73 4.62
CA ALA A 20 52.16 -1.28 4.82
C ALA A 20 51.25 -0.57 3.82
N ARG A 21 51.27 -0.98 2.54
CA ARG A 21 50.38 -0.43 1.51
C ARG A 21 48.92 -0.73 1.81
N SER A 22 48.62 -1.94 2.23
CA SER A 22 47.27 -2.35 2.62
C SER A 22 46.74 -1.52 3.80
N GLN A 23 47.55 -1.35 4.85
CA GLN A 23 47.18 -0.55 6.02
C GLN A 23 47.01 0.94 5.64
N LYS A 24 47.86 1.49 4.80
CA LYS A 24 47.69 2.86 4.31
C LYS A 24 46.40 3.06 3.53
N ASN A 25 46.02 2.10 2.67
CA ASN A 25 44.74 2.14 1.95
C ASN A 25 43.53 2.01 2.87
N LYS A 26 43.59 1.14 3.89
CA LYS A 26 42.56 1.01 4.90
C LYS A 26 42.39 2.30 5.70
N ALA A 27 43.46 2.91 6.13
CA ALA A 27 43.44 4.18 6.85
C ALA A 27 42.83 5.31 6.00
N LYS A 28 43.21 5.39 4.72
CA LYS A 28 42.59 6.36 3.80
C LYS A 28 41.10 6.15 3.63
N GLY A 29 40.66 4.91 3.41
CA GLY A 29 39.24 4.58 3.28
C GLY A 29 38.43 4.88 4.56
N ALA A 30 39.03 4.63 5.72
CA ALA A 30 38.40 4.97 7.01
C ALA A 30 38.24 6.49 7.18
N LEU A 31 39.26 7.28 6.80
CA LEU A 31 39.18 8.74 6.85
C LEU A 31 38.08 9.30 5.92
N GLU A 32 38.03 8.82 4.69
CA GLU A 32 36.98 9.21 3.73
C GLU A 32 35.57 8.85 4.23
N ALA A 33 35.39 7.68 4.86
CA ALA A 33 34.13 7.27 5.45
C ALA A 33 33.73 8.17 6.63
N LEU A 34 34.70 8.57 7.44
CA LEU A 34 34.48 9.46 8.59
C LEU A 34 34.04 10.85 8.13
N GLU A 35 34.74 11.44 7.15
CA GLU A 35 34.35 12.72 6.55
C GLU A 35 32.94 12.69 5.93
N LYS A 36 32.60 11.59 5.22
CA LYS A 36 31.27 11.41 4.64
C LYS A 36 30.19 11.36 5.72
N THR A 37 30.47 10.67 6.82
CA THR A 37 29.55 10.56 7.97
C THR A 37 29.35 11.91 8.66
N GLU A 38 30.41 12.69 8.85
CA GLU A 38 30.33 14.03 9.42
C GLU A 38 29.53 14.99 8.54
N ARG A 39 29.74 14.98 7.23
CA ARG A 39 28.95 15.76 6.27
C ARG A 39 27.46 15.39 6.34
N SER A 40 27.16 14.09 6.37
CA SER A 40 25.79 13.59 6.51
C SER A 40 25.14 14.05 7.81
N LYS A 41 25.89 13.98 8.94
CA LYS A 41 25.44 14.48 10.24
C LYS A 41 25.14 15.98 10.20
N LYS A 42 26.04 16.80 9.69
CA LYS A 42 25.83 18.26 9.56
C LYS A 42 24.60 18.61 8.72
N THR A 43 24.35 17.87 7.63
CA THR A 43 23.14 18.08 6.81
C THR A 43 21.87 17.69 7.54
N ALA A 44 21.87 16.58 8.28
CA ALA A 44 20.76 16.12 9.11
C ALA A 44 20.44 17.13 10.23
N ASP A 45 21.46 17.64 10.92
CA ASP A 45 21.32 18.63 11.98
C ASP A 45 20.76 19.95 11.46
N LYS A 46 21.25 20.43 10.30
CA LYS A 46 20.68 21.62 9.63
C LYS A 46 19.22 21.44 9.24
N LYS A 47 18.86 20.24 8.75
CA LYS A 47 17.47 19.91 8.41
C LYS A 47 16.60 19.88 9.66
N ALA A 48 17.05 19.25 10.72
CA ALA A 48 16.35 19.19 12.01
C ALA A 48 16.14 20.59 12.61
N ALA A 49 17.15 21.45 12.55
CA ALA A 49 17.06 22.82 13.02
C ALA A 49 16.03 23.65 12.21
N ARG A 50 16.01 23.50 10.87
CA ARG A 50 15.01 24.13 10.02
C ARG A 50 13.58 23.65 10.30
N GLU A 51 13.40 22.35 10.51
CA GLU A 51 12.12 21.74 10.87
C GLU A 51 11.64 22.24 12.23
N ALA A 52 12.55 22.36 13.21
CA ALA A 52 12.22 22.90 14.52
C ALA A 52 11.83 24.39 14.46
N ALA A 53 12.56 25.20 13.69
CA ALA A 53 12.27 26.63 13.50
C ALA A 53 10.97 26.90 12.73
N SER A 54 10.54 25.96 11.88
CA SER A 54 9.32 26.13 11.06
C SER A 54 8.02 25.98 11.85
N GLY A 55 8.05 25.65 13.14
CA GLY A 55 6.87 25.42 13.97
C GLY A 55 5.98 24.24 13.50
N LYS A 56 6.39 23.50 12.49
CA LYS A 56 5.66 22.32 12.03
C LYS A 56 5.65 21.28 13.13
N LEU A 57 4.48 21.03 13.68
CA LEU A 57 4.25 19.91 14.58
C LEU A 57 4.85 18.65 13.93
N LYS A 58 5.82 18.05 14.61
CA LYS A 58 6.36 16.75 14.17
C LYS A 58 5.22 15.75 14.24
N SER A 59 4.62 15.41 13.11
CA SER A 59 3.66 14.32 13.09
C SER A 59 4.38 13.08 13.63
N ARG A 60 3.84 12.51 14.69
CA ARG A 60 4.38 11.30 15.30
C ARG A 60 4.37 10.22 14.21
N LYS A 61 5.53 9.81 13.71
CA LYS A 61 5.59 8.74 12.72
C LYS A 61 4.99 7.50 13.33
N ARG A 62 3.90 7.04 12.77
CA ARG A 62 3.29 5.78 13.19
C ARG A 62 4.30 4.65 12.97
N ALA A 63 4.59 3.90 14.02
CA ALA A 63 5.61 2.85 14.01
C ALA A 63 5.24 1.68 13.08
N ARG A 64 3.95 1.44 12.88
CA ARG A 64 3.43 0.31 12.09
C ARG A 64 2.42 0.80 11.05
N LYS A 65 2.63 0.39 9.80
CA LYS A 65 1.69 0.65 8.70
C LYS A 65 0.85 -0.60 8.45
N PHE A 66 -0.42 -0.42 8.12
CA PHE A 66 -1.25 -1.52 7.66
C PHE A 66 -0.85 -1.95 6.24
N TRP A 67 -1.02 -3.23 5.94
CA TRP A 67 -0.62 -3.80 4.65
C TRP A 67 -1.32 -3.14 3.45
N PHE A 68 -2.54 -2.64 3.64
CA PHE A 68 -3.36 -2.00 2.60
C PHE A 68 -2.99 -0.53 2.33
N GLU A 69 -2.26 0.15 3.21
CA GLU A 69 -1.91 1.58 3.05
C GLU A 69 -1.03 1.89 1.82
N LYS A 70 -0.42 0.87 1.25
CA LYS A 70 0.28 0.99 -0.04
C LYS A 70 -0.66 1.21 -1.22
N TYR A 71 -1.95 0.86 -1.07
CA TYR A 71 -3.02 1.08 -2.03
C TYR A 71 -3.78 2.38 -1.73
N ARG A 72 -4.77 2.73 -2.56
CA ARG A 72 -5.86 3.63 -2.15
C ARG A 72 -6.77 2.83 -1.24
N TRP A 73 -7.29 3.42 -0.20
CA TRP A 73 -8.16 2.73 0.73
C TRP A 73 -9.10 3.68 1.43
N ALA A 74 -10.25 3.18 1.81
CA ALA A 74 -11.23 3.86 2.64
C ALA A 74 -11.97 2.83 3.51
N ILE A 75 -12.40 3.26 4.68
CA ILE A 75 -13.35 2.51 5.51
C ILE A 75 -14.73 3.05 5.19
N LEU A 76 -15.63 2.17 4.80
CA LEU A 76 -17.00 2.48 4.45
C LEU A 76 -17.91 2.27 5.67
N SER A 77 -19.19 2.64 5.52
CA SER A 77 -20.22 2.35 6.50
C SER A 77 -20.21 0.88 6.92
N GLY A 78 -20.56 0.59 8.17
CA GLY A 78 -20.46 -0.77 8.71
C GLY A 78 -19.04 -1.27 8.99
N GLY A 79 -18.00 -0.46 8.71
CA GLY A 79 -16.59 -0.83 8.95
C GLY A 79 -15.98 -1.69 7.85
N HIS A 80 -16.59 -1.75 6.68
CA HIS A 80 -16.05 -2.42 5.50
C HIS A 80 -14.85 -1.68 4.92
N LEU A 81 -13.87 -2.41 4.39
CA LEU A 81 -12.66 -1.83 3.81
C LEU A 81 -12.69 -1.94 2.29
N ILE A 82 -12.69 -0.81 1.59
CA ILE A 82 -12.42 -0.80 0.15
C ILE A 82 -10.95 -0.45 -0.11
N ILE A 83 -10.31 -1.18 -1.01
CA ILE A 83 -8.95 -0.95 -1.47
C ILE A 83 -8.89 -0.89 -2.98
N GLY A 84 -8.09 0.04 -3.53
CA GLY A 84 -7.94 0.23 -4.97
C GLY A 84 -6.47 0.36 -5.37
N GLY A 85 -6.11 -0.17 -6.53
CA GLY A 85 -4.76 -0.05 -7.05
C GLY A 85 -4.40 1.40 -7.40
N LYS A 86 -3.13 1.79 -7.20
CA LYS A 86 -2.63 3.12 -7.58
C LYS A 86 -2.13 3.15 -9.04
N ASP A 87 -1.74 2.01 -9.55
CA ASP A 87 -1.16 1.81 -10.88
C ASP A 87 -1.46 0.39 -11.41
N ALA A 88 -1.05 0.10 -12.64
CA ALA A 88 -1.26 -1.20 -13.27
C ALA A 88 -0.62 -2.37 -12.47
N LYS A 89 0.55 -2.15 -11.86
CA LYS A 89 1.20 -3.15 -11.02
C LYS A 89 0.42 -3.36 -9.72
N GLY A 90 -0.07 -2.27 -9.12
CA GLY A 90 -0.91 -2.31 -7.93
C GLY A 90 -2.22 -3.06 -8.19
N ASN A 91 -2.88 -2.82 -9.32
CA ASN A 91 -4.07 -3.55 -9.75
C ASN A 91 -3.80 -5.06 -9.86
N ASP A 92 -2.70 -5.45 -10.53
CA ASP A 92 -2.32 -6.87 -10.65
C ASP A 92 -2.08 -7.53 -9.29
N VAL A 93 -1.35 -6.87 -8.40
CA VAL A 93 -1.06 -7.41 -7.07
C VAL A 93 -2.33 -7.49 -6.22
N LEU A 94 -3.20 -6.48 -6.30
CA LEU A 94 -4.46 -6.43 -5.59
C LEU A 94 -5.36 -7.61 -5.99
N VAL A 95 -5.61 -7.79 -7.27
CA VAL A 95 -6.51 -8.85 -7.76
C VAL A 95 -5.91 -10.24 -7.51
N ARG A 96 -4.62 -10.44 -7.75
CA ARG A 96 -4.00 -11.77 -7.62
C ARG A 96 -3.75 -12.20 -6.17
N LYS A 97 -3.51 -11.27 -5.26
CA LYS A 97 -3.07 -11.60 -3.89
C LYS A 97 -4.06 -11.19 -2.81
N HIS A 98 -4.91 -10.24 -3.10
CA HIS A 98 -5.75 -9.61 -2.08
C HIS A 98 -7.25 -9.63 -2.40
N LEU A 99 -7.66 -10.10 -3.57
CA LEU A 99 -9.07 -10.32 -3.88
C LEU A 99 -9.45 -11.74 -3.45
N SER A 100 -10.12 -11.85 -2.30
CA SER A 100 -10.60 -13.11 -1.73
C SER A 100 -11.94 -13.52 -2.34
N THR A 101 -12.34 -14.78 -2.18
CA THR A 101 -13.62 -15.29 -2.69
C THR A 101 -14.84 -14.59 -2.08
N SER A 102 -14.73 -14.11 -0.84
CA SER A 102 -15.77 -13.35 -0.12
C SER A 102 -15.82 -11.88 -0.49
N ASP A 103 -14.85 -11.37 -1.27
CA ASP A 103 -14.78 -9.95 -1.62
C ASP A 103 -15.63 -9.65 -2.86
N LEU A 104 -16.08 -8.39 -2.97
CA LEU A 104 -16.65 -7.87 -4.20
C LEU A 104 -15.60 -7.04 -4.94
N TYR A 105 -15.56 -7.24 -6.25
CA TYR A 105 -14.73 -6.46 -7.16
C TYR A 105 -15.49 -5.26 -7.68
N PHE A 106 -14.93 -4.07 -7.61
CA PHE A 106 -15.48 -2.84 -8.17
C PHE A 106 -14.55 -2.23 -9.21
N HIS A 107 -15.14 -1.60 -10.23
CA HIS A 107 -14.40 -0.88 -11.25
C HIS A 107 -15.28 0.23 -11.86
N ALA A 108 -14.72 1.42 -12.06
CA ALA A 108 -15.41 2.45 -12.83
C ALA A 108 -15.31 2.12 -14.33
N ASP A 109 -16.38 2.38 -15.06
CA ASP A 109 -16.44 2.15 -16.52
C ASP A 109 -15.70 3.25 -17.29
N LEU A 110 -14.43 3.39 -16.96
CA LEU A 110 -13.53 4.39 -17.52
C LEU A 110 -12.14 3.78 -17.75
N HIS A 111 -11.56 4.10 -18.90
CA HIS A 111 -10.22 3.64 -19.21
C HIS A 111 -9.19 4.13 -18.17
N GLY A 112 -8.41 3.20 -17.62
CA GLY A 112 -7.40 3.48 -16.61
C GLY A 112 -7.96 3.68 -15.22
N ALA A 113 -9.21 3.29 -14.95
CA ALA A 113 -9.76 3.20 -13.60
C ALA A 113 -9.03 2.12 -12.77
N PRO A 114 -8.97 2.27 -11.45
CA PRO A 114 -8.38 1.25 -10.59
C PRO A 114 -9.26 0.02 -10.46
N SER A 115 -8.64 -1.15 -10.35
CA SER A 115 -9.30 -2.32 -9.79
C SER A 115 -9.46 -2.13 -8.30
N CYS A 116 -10.68 -2.29 -7.79
CA CYS A 116 -10.99 -2.15 -6.37
C CYS A 116 -11.52 -3.47 -5.80
N SER A 117 -11.23 -3.74 -4.53
CA SER A 117 -11.75 -4.87 -3.76
C SER A 117 -12.43 -4.34 -2.52
N LEU A 118 -13.71 -4.65 -2.37
CA LEU A 118 -14.46 -4.42 -1.14
C LEU A 118 -14.32 -5.64 -0.25
N LYS A 119 -13.69 -5.44 0.90
CA LYS A 119 -13.54 -6.45 1.94
C LYS A 119 -14.62 -6.28 2.98
N LEU A 120 -15.38 -7.32 3.17
CA LEU A 120 -16.42 -7.34 4.18
C LEU A 120 -15.78 -7.37 5.56
N ARG A 121 -16.40 -6.70 6.52
CA ARG A 121 -15.88 -6.60 7.89
C ARG A 121 -15.60 -7.96 8.51
N ASP A 122 -16.46 -8.93 8.29
CA ASP A 122 -16.32 -10.27 8.86
C ASP A 122 -15.18 -11.07 8.22
N GLY A 123 -14.79 -10.74 6.97
CA GLY A 123 -13.57 -11.24 6.34
C GLY A 123 -12.30 -10.54 6.84
N LEU A 124 -12.45 -9.47 7.65
CA LEU A 124 -11.35 -8.74 8.31
C LEU A 124 -11.10 -9.22 9.74
N VAL A 125 -11.91 -10.20 10.25
CA VAL A 125 -11.67 -10.77 11.57
C VAL A 125 -10.28 -11.39 11.58
N PRO A 126 -9.41 -10.96 12.49
CA PRO A 126 -8.04 -11.46 12.54
C PRO A 126 -8.07 -12.95 12.89
N SER A 127 -7.39 -13.78 12.13
CA SER A 127 -6.72 -14.91 12.75
C SER A 127 -5.79 -14.34 13.83
N ASP A 128 -5.62 -15.00 14.96
CA ASP A 128 -4.91 -14.57 16.19
C ASP A 128 -3.56 -13.83 16.03
N SER A 129 -3.09 -13.65 14.79
CA SER A 129 -1.84 -12.97 14.44
C SER A 129 -2.01 -11.54 13.90
N GLN A 130 -3.21 -10.98 13.82
CA GLN A 130 -3.45 -9.67 13.20
C GLN A 130 -4.29 -8.69 14.06
N GLU A 131 -4.12 -8.71 15.37
CA GLU A 131 -4.58 -7.61 16.23
C GLU A 131 -4.04 -6.28 15.69
N GLY A 132 -4.92 -5.44 15.12
CA GLY A 132 -4.58 -4.11 14.65
C GLY A 132 -4.84 -3.83 13.15
N LEU A 133 -5.65 -4.62 12.45
CA LEU A 133 -6.04 -4.37 11.05
C LEU A 133 -6.89 -3.12 10.86
N ILE A 134 -7.63 -2.70 11.88
CA ILE A 134 -8.42 -1.45 11.89
C ILE A 134 -7.82 -0.51 12.93
N PRO A 135 -7.52 0.75 12.59
CA PRO A 135 -7.09 1.73 13.59
C PRO A 135 -8.11 1.82 14.70
N LYS A 136 -7.66 1.73 15.97
CA LYS A 136 -8.56 1.80 17.15
C LYS A 136 -9.47 3.04 17.16
N GLY A 137 -9.07 4.14 16.49
CA GLY A 137 -9.88 5.35 16.31
C GLY A 137 -11.01 5.25 15.28
N VAL A 138 -10.98 4.28 14.37
CA VAL A 138 -12.06 4.04 13.40
C VAL A 138 -13.08 3.05 13.94
N ALA A 139 -12.64 2.15 14.83
CA ALA A 139 -13.54 1.21 15.53
C ALA A 139 -14.51 1.90 16.51
N SER A 140 -14.24 3.14 16.94
CA SER A 140 -15.09 3.90 17.85
C SER A 140 -16.19 4.71 17.17
N MET A 141 -16.24 4.78 15.84
CA MET A 141 -17.42 5.27 15.14
C MET A 141 -18.49 4.19 15.20
N GLN A 142 -19.31 4.29 16.22
CA GLN A 142 -20.55 3.57 16.54
C GLN A 142 -20.92 2.42 15.60
N ILE A 143 -20.34 1.26 15.90
CA ILE A 143 -20.84 0.01 15.34
C ILE A 143 -21.99 -0.41 16.24
N SER A 144 -23.20 -0.05 15.84
CA SER A 144 -24.42 -0.52 16.48
C SER A 144 -24.47 -2.04 16.40
N GLN A 145 -24.57 -2.66 17.56
CA GLN A 145 -24.82 -4.08 17.75
C GLN A 145 -26.15 -4.46 17.10
N THR A 146 -26.12 -5.04 15.93
CA THR A 146 -27.25 -5.83 15.42
C THR A 146 -26.74 -6.77 14.33
N LEU A 147 -26.17 -7.89 14.70
CA LEU A 147 -26.05 -9.04 13.81
C LEU A 147 -26.37 -10.29 14.62
N GLY A 148 -27.62 -10.74 14.46
CA GLY A 148 -28.12 -12.01 14.98
C GLY A 148 -27.41 -13.19 14.30
N GLU A 149 -27.40 -14.28 15.05
CA GLU A 149 -26.88 -15.59 14.65
C GLU A 149 -27.62 -16.14 13.42
N GLY A 150 -26.88 -16.69 12.46
CA GLY A 150 -27.41 -17.52 11.36
C GLY A 150 -27.32 -16.85 10.00
N LEU A 151 -26.24 -17.07 9.28
CA LEU A 151 -26.05 -16.56 7.92
C LEU A 151 -25.45 -17.64 7.03
N ASP A 152 -26.35 -18.33 6.34
CA ASP A 152 -26.02 -19.04 5.11
C ASP A 152 -25.88 -18.04 3.94
N ASP A 153 -24.78 -18.10 3.29
CA ASP A 153 -24.32 -17.81 1.91
C ASP A 153 -24.83 -16.61 1.08
N ALA A 154 -25.74 -15.78 1.51
CA ALA A 154 -26.14 -14.57 0.79
C ALA A 154 -26.38 -13.42 1.77
N ARG A 155 -25.29 -12.88 2.34
CA ARG A 155 -25.38 -11.62 3.06
C ARG A 155 -25.78 -10.53 2.07
N GLU A 156 -27.01 -10.08 2.17
CA GLU A 156 -27.44 -8.82 1.58
C GLU A 156 -26.58 -7.72 2.19
N LEU A 157 -25.56 -7.30 1.46
CA LEU A 157 -24.84 -6.09 1.78
C LEU A 157 -25.83 -4.94 1.70
N ASP A 158 -25.81 -4.08 2.69
CA ASP A 158 -26.58 -2.85 2.67
C ASP A 158 -26.26 -2.07 1.38
N ASP A 159 -27.26 -1.71 0.62
CA ASP A 159 -27.14 -0.95 -0.63
C ASP A 159 -26.33 0.35 -0.45
N SER A 160 -26.34 0.91 0.77
CA SER A 160 -25.52 2.08 1.11
C SER A 160 -24.03 1.78 0.99
N VAL A 161 -23.56 0.63 1.46
CA VAL A 161 -22.14 0.21 1.39
C VAL A 161 -21.72 -0.05 -0.05
N ILE A 162 -22.61 -0.65 -0.85
CA ILE A 162 -22.38 -0.88 -2.28
C ILE A 162 -22.28 0.46 -3.02
N SER A 163 -23.15 1.41 -2.72
CA SER A 163 -23.14 2.76 -3.30
C SER A 163 -21.88 3.53 -2.93
N GLU A 164 -21.46 3.49 -1.65
CA GLU A 164 -20.21 4.08 -1.20
C GLU A 164 -18.99 3.46 -1.89
N ALA A 165 -18.98 2.14 -2.07
CA ALA A 165 -17.90 1.44 -2.75
C ALA A 165 -17.82 1.82 -4.24
N ALA A 166 -18.97 1.93 -4.91
CA ALA A 166 -19.05 2.40 -6.29
C ALA A 166 -18.54 3.84 -6.41
N GLN A 167 -18.94 4.72 -5.48
CA GLN A 167 -18.47 6.11 -5.42
C GLN A 167 -16.96 6.19 -5.24
N MET A 168 -16.38 5.40 -4.33
CA MET A 168 -14.93 5.36 -4.16
C MET A 168 -14.21 4.87 -5.42
N ALA A 169 -14.74 3.86 -6.13
CA ALA A 169 -14.16 3.39 -7.39
C ALA A 169 -14.17 4.49 -8.46
N VAL A 170 -15.25 5.26 -8.57
CA VAL A 170 -15.38 6.41 -9.47
C VAL A 170 -14.43 7.54 -9.06
N CYS A 171 -14.40 7.91 -7.78
CA CYS A 171 -13.56 8.99 -7.26
C CYS A 171 -12.05 8.69 -7.40
N TRP A 172 -11.66 7.43 -7.37
CA TRP A 172 -10.27 7.03 -7.58
C TRP A 172 -9.88 6.87 -9.05
N SER A 173 -10.84 6.99 -9.96
CA SER A 173 -10.64 6.92 -11.40
C SER A 173 -10.13 8.26 -11.97
N ARG A 174 -10.02 8.34 -13.27
CA ARG A 174 -9.70 9.58 -14.00
C ARG A 174 -10.92 10.46 -14.29
N ALA A 175 -12.08 10.13 -13.74
CA ALA A 175 -13.33 10.88 -13.97
C ALA A 175 -13.22 12.38 -13.68
N TRP A 176 -12.43 12.76 -12.67
CA TRP A 176 -12.15 14.16 -12.34
C TRP A 176 -11.60 15.00 -13.51
N GLY A 177 -10.86 14.36 -14.42
CA GLY A 177 -10.30 15.02 -15.59
C GLY A 177 -11.27 15.19 -16.75
N SER A 178 -12.42 14.52 -16.73
CA SER A 178 -13.43 14.57 -17.80
C SER A 178 -14.42 15.73 -17.67
N GLY A 179 -14.41 16.45 -16.55
CA GLY A 179 -15.32 17.56 -16.26
C GLY A 179 -16.76 17.12 -15.96
N GLY A 180 -17.05 15.83 -15.87
CA GLY A 180 -18.36 15.31 -15.47
C GLY A 180 -18.55 15.32 -13.95
N ALA A 181 -19.80 15.47 -13.50
CA ALA A 181 -20.19 15.41 -12.10
C ALA A 181 -20.46 13.97 -11.59
N ALA A 182 -20.58 13.02 -12.50
CA ALA A 182 -20.88 11.62 -12.21
C ALA A 182 -20.23 10.70 -13.23
N ALA A 183 -20.11 9.42 -12.90
CA ALA A 183 -19.64 8.38 -13.82
C ALA A 183 -20.31 7.03 -13.48
N THR A 184 -20.17 6.07 -14.39
CA THR A 184 -20.70 4.71 -14.18
C THR A 184 -19.65 3.83 -13.57
N ALA A 185 -20.06 2.99 -12.61
CA ALA A 185 -19.26 1.92 -12.05
C ALA A 185 -20.01 0.58 -12.15
N PHE A 186 -19.34 -0.50 -11.92
CA PHE A 186 -19.95 -1.80 -11.75
C PHE A 186 -19.26 -2.59 -10.63
N HIS A 187 -19.99 -3.54 -10.07
CA HIS A 187 -19.38 -4.55 -9.24
C HIS A 187 -19.64 -5.96 -9.77
N ALA A 188 -18.80 -6.88 -9.36
CA ALA A 188 -18.88 -8.29 -9.71
C ALA A 188 -18.31 -9.15 -8.56
N ARG A 189 -18.61 -10.43 -8.54
CA ARG A 189 -18.00 -11.37 -7.62
C ARG A 189 -16.52 -11.57 -7.97
N SER A 190 -15.69 -11.82 -6.99
CA SER A 190 -14.28 -12.10 -7.21
C SER A 190 -14.03 -13.26 -8.18
N SER A 191 -14.88 -14.29 -8.17
CA SER A 191 -14.82 -15.45 -9.07
C SER A 191 -15.01 -15.10 -10.54
N GLN A 192 -15.64 -13.97 -10.84
CA GLN A 192 -15.86 -13.49 -12.21
C GLN A 192 -14.64 -12.79 -12.81
N VAL A 193 -13.66 -12.42 -11.98
CA VAL A 193 -12.48 -11.65 -12.40
C VAL A 193 -11.35 -12.57 -12.83
N SER A 194 -10.91 -12.45 -14.07
CA SER A 194 -9.88 -13.29 -14.66
C SER A 194 -8.75 -12.48 -15.28
N LYS A 195 -7.55 -13.03 -15.25
CA LYS A 195 -6.37 -12.48 -15.93
C LYS A 195 -6.22 -13.02 -17.36
N THR A 196 -7.01 -14.04 -17.72
CA THR A 196 -6.96 -14.70 -19.01
C THR A 196 -8.24 -14.42 -19.81
N THR A 197 -8.10 -14.26 -21.13
CA THR A 197 -9.21 -14.18 -22.06
C THR A 197 -9.94 -15.53 -22.16
N GLU A 198 -11.02 -15.58 -22.89
CA GLU A 198 -11.72 -16.85 -23.22
C GLU A 198 -10.86 -17.76 -24.10
N THR A 199 -9.99 -17.16 -24.92
CA THR A 199 -9.02 -17.88 -25.76
C THR A 199 -7.80 -18.39 -24.98
N GLY A 200 -7.69 -18.09 -23.69
CA GLY A 200 -6.57 -18.52 -22.85
C GLY A 200 -5.37 -17.56 -22.82
N ASP A 201 -5.42 -16.47 -23.59
CA ASP A 201 -4.33 -15.50 -23.64
C ASP A 201 -4.28 -14.66 -22.36
N SER A 202 -3.06 -14.37 -21.89
CA SER A 202 -2.85 -13.52 -20.72
C SER A 202 -2.99 -12.04 -21.08
N LEU A 203 -3.81 -11.32 -20.33
CA LEU A 203 -4.01 -9.89 -20.51
C LEU A 203 -2.79 -9.07 -20.06
N ALA A 204 -2.66 -7.87 -20.65
CA ALA A 204 -1.66 -6.89 -20.27
C ALA A 204 -1.72 -6.56 -18.76
N ARG A 205 -0.60 -6.06 -18.22
CA ARG A 205 -0.51 -5.69 -16.81
C ARG A 205 -1.58 -4.68 -16.43
N GLY A 206 -2.31 -4.95 -15.35
CA GLY A 206 -3.39 -4.09 -14.84
C GLY A 206 -4.74 -4.28 -15.50
N SER A 207 -4.85 -5.09 -16.54
CA SER A 207 -6.10 -5.41 -17.24
C SER A 207 -6.66 -6.74 -16.78
N PHE A 208 -7.99 -6.83 -16.67
CA PHE A 208 -8.73 -8.01 -16.27
C PHE A 208 -10.00 -8.16 -17.09
N VAL A 209 -10.42 -9.39 -17.32
CA VAL A 209 -11.74 -9.71 -17.85
C VAL A 209 -12.67 -9.98 -16.69
N VAL A 210 -13.86 -9.42 -16.74
CA VAL A 210 -14.95 -9.76 -15.83
C VAL A 210 -15.97 -10.56 -16.62
N ARG A 211 -16.13 -11.83 -16.24
CA ARG A 211 -17.01 -12.78 -16.93
C ARG A 211 -18.39 -12.78 -16.29
N GLY A 212 -19.40 -13.07 -17.11
CA GLY A 212 -20.79 -13.15 -16.66
C GLY A 212 -21.42 -11.78 -16.39
N GLU A 213 -22.50 -11.79 -15.64
CA GLU A 213 -23.30 -10.62 -15.36
C GLU A 213 -22.62 -9.69 -14.36
N ARG A 214 -22.75 -8.38 -14.58
CA ARG A 214 -22.23 -7.31 -13.72
C ARG A 214 -23.37 -6.49 -13.19
N SER A 215 -23.29 -6.10 -11.93
CA SER A 215 -24.23 -5.15 -11.34
C SER A 215 -23.75 -3.73 -11.61
N TRP A 216 -24.54 -2.98 -12.36
CA TRP A 216 -24.20 -1.63 -12.81
C TRP A 216 -24.73 -0.55 -11.88
N HIS A 217 -23.92 0.45 -11.61
CA HIS A 217 -24.24 1.67 -10.87
C HIS A 217 -24.05 2.85 -11.80
N LYS A 218 -25.17 3.41 -12.27
CA LYS A 218 -25.19 4.57 -13.16
C LYS A 218 -25.21 5.85 -12.32
N ASP A 219 -24.72 6.94 -12.91
CA ASP A 219 -24.78 8.29 -12.34
C ASP A 219 -24.21 8.38 -10.90
N VAL A 220 -23.14 7.60 -10.65
CA VAL A 220 -22.43 7.61 -9.35
C VAL A 220 -21.75 8.96 -9.19
N PRO A 221 -22.05 9.73 -8.11
CA PRO A 221 -21.56 11.08 -7.95
C PRO A 221 -20.03 11.12 -7.78
N LEU A 222 -19.41 12.11 -8.40
CA LEU A 222 -17.98 12.38 -8.31
C LEU A 222 -17.75 13.41 -7.19
N GLU A 223 -17.99 13.00 -5.96
CA GLU A 223 -17.93 13.85 -4.78
C GLU A 223 -17.13 13.21 -3.66
N VAL A 224 -16.26 13.98 -3.02
CA VAL A 224 -15.56 13.60 -1.78
C VAL A 224 -15.47 14.80 -0.87
N ALA A 225 -15.58 14.57 0.43
CA ALA A 225 -15.35 15.58 1.45
C ALA A 225 -14.16 15.20 2.33
N ILE A 226 -13.37 16.19 2.74
CA ILE A 226 -12.27 16.01 3.69
C ILE A 226 -12.63 16.79 4.94
N GLY A 227 -12.70 16.10 6.08
CA GLY A 227 -12.96 16.69 7.38
C GLY A 227 -11.80 16.45 8.35
N LEU A 228 -11.76 17.25 9.41
CA LEU A 228 -10.86 17.05 10.55
C LEU A 228 -11.70 16.54 11.72
N ALA A 229 -11.32 15.37 12.23
CA ALA A 229 -11.87 14.84 13.48
C ALA A 229 -10.78 14.89 14.55
N VAL A 230 -11.10 15.49 15.70
CA VAL A 230 -10.25 15.42 16.89
C VAL A 230 -10.66 14.18 17.66
N VAL A 231 -9.75 13.23 17.76
CA VAL A 231 -9.94 12.02 18.57
C VAL A 231 -9.15 12.23 19.86
N ASN A 232 -9.88 12.26 20.98
CA ASN A 232 -9.31 12.34 22.34
C ASN A 232 -8.70 11.00 22.77
#